data_b49efc538c8f7ed4b79ea600653be013
#
_entry.id   b49efc538c8f7ed4b79ea600653be013
#
_cell.length_a   1.000
_cell.length_b   1.000
_cell.length_c   1.000
_cell.angle_alpha   90.00
_cell.angle_beta   90.00
_cell.angle_gamma   90.00
#
_symmetry.space_group_name_H-M   'P 1'
#
loop_
_entity.id
_entity.type
_entity.pdbx_description
1 polymer ?
#
loop_
_entity_poly.entity_id
_entity_poly.type
_entity_poly.pdbx_seq_one_letter_code
_entity_poly.pdbx_strand_id
1 'polypeptide(L)'
;MKPVEIYTTPTCPYCVAAKRLLTKKGVPFTDIDVSRDPALRAAMTQRAQGRRTVPQIFIDGTPIGGCDDLHALDYDGKLDPMLA
;
A
#
# COMPACT_ATOMS: atom_id res chain seq x y z
N MET A 1 16.01 -4.93 -1.32
CA MET A 1 14.78 -4.14 -1.53
C MET A 1 14.08 -3.96 -0.20
N LYS A 2 13.53 -2.78 0.04
CA LYS A 2 12.87 -2.49 1.32
C LYS A 2 11.52 -3.20 1.43
N PRO A 3 11.10 -3.58 2.64
CA PRO A 3 9.83 -4.29 2.81
C PRO A 3 8.65 -3.41 2.46
N VAL A 4 7.67 -3.98 1.78
CA VAL A 4 6.44 -3.31 1.38
C VAL A 4 5.25 -4.04 2.00
N GLU A 5 4.38 -3.28 2.66
CA GLU A 5 3.13 -3.78 3.21
C GLU A 5 1.98 -3.03 2.55
N ILE A 6 0.91 -3.74 2.20
CA ILE A 6 -0.28 -3.15 1.64
C ILE A 6 -1.51 -3.68 2.36
N TYR A 7 -2.31 -2.77 2.91
CA TYR A 7 -3.59 -3.11 3.54
C TYR A 7 -4.69 -3.01 2.50
N THR A 8 -5.49 -4.06 2.38
CA THR A 8 -6.46 -4.19 1.29
C THR A 8 -7.79 -4.77 1.77
N THR A 9 -8.78 -4.76 0.86
CA THR A 9 -9.99 -5.56 0.97
C THR A 9 -10.20 -6.34 -0.33
N PRO A 10 -10.93 -7.48 -0.31
CA PRO A 10 -11.04 -8.35 -1.49
C PRO A 10 -11.73 -7.70 -2.69
N THR A 11 -12.62 -6.74 -2.46
CA THR A 11 -13.46 -6.15 -3.51
C THR A 11 -13.06 -4.73 -3.88
N CYS A 12 -11.81 -4.36 -3.63
CA CYS A 12 -11.32 -3.00 -3.86
C CYS A 12 -10.57 -2.93 -5.20
N PRO A 13 -11.11 -2.25 -6.22
CA PRO A 13 -10.41 -2.10 -7.52
C PRO A 13 -9.09 -1.36 -7.39
N TYR A 14 -9.01 -0.37 -6.51
CA TYR A 14 -7.77 0.38 -6.27
C TYR A 14 -6.70 -0.48 -5.61
N CYS A 15 -7.11 -1.41 -4.74
CA CYS A 15 -6.19 -2.38 -4.16
C CYS A 15 -5.60 -3.28 -5.24
N VAL A 16 -6.44 -3.75 -6.17
CA VAL A 16 -5.99 -4.56 -7.31
C VAL A 16 -4.98 -3.78 -8.15
N ALA A 17 -5.30 -2.53 -8.48
CA ALA A 17 -4.42 -1.69 -9.29
C ALA A 17 -3.07 -1.44 -8.62
N ALA A 18 -3.05 -1.20 -7.31
CA ALA A 18 -1.82 -0.99 -6.57
C ALA A 18 -0.96 -2.25 -6.55
N LYS A 19 -1.58 -3.41 -6.27
CA LYS A 19 -0.86 -4.70 -6.28
C LYS A 19 -0.32 -5.04 -7.66
N ARG A 20 -1.07 -4.71 -8.72
CA ARG A 20 -0.64 -4.93 -10.09
C ARG A 20 0.60 -4.12 -10.43
N LEU A 21 0.68 -2.86 -10.01
CA LEU A 21 1.86 -2.03 -10.22
C LEU A 21 3.08 -2.61 -9.50
N LEU A 22 2.92 -3.00 -8.23
CA LEU A 22 4.03 -3.60 -7.47
C LEU A 22 4.50 -4.90 -8.12
N THR A 23 3.57 -5.73 -8.57
CA THR A 23 3.90 -7.00 -9.25
C THR A 23 4.63 -6.74 -10.57
N LYS A 24 4.17 -5.77 -11.35
CA LYS A 24 4.81 -5.39 -12.62
C LYS A 24 6.26 -4.95 -12.41
N LYS A 25 6.54 -4.28 -11.31
CA LYS A 25 7.89 -3.83 -10.97
C LYS A 25 8.75 -4.92 -10.32
N GLY A 26 8.19 -6.11 -10.10
CA GLY A 26 8.91 -7.20 -9.45
C GLY A 26 9.11 -6.99 -7.96
N VAL A 27 8.28 -6.21 -7.32
CA VAL A 27 8.38 -5.86 -5.90
C VAL A 27 7.56 -6.86 -5.07
N PRO A 28 8.21 -7.67 -4.21
CA PRO A 28 7.46 -8.48 -3.27
C PRO A 28 6.79 -7.61 -2.21
N PHE A 29 5.58 -7.98 -1.79
CA PHE A 29 4.85 -7.23 -0.79
C PHE A 29 4.05 -8.18 0.10
N THR A 30 3.72 -7.71 1.30
CA THR A 30 2.81 -8.40 2.22
C THR A 30 1.42 -7.77 2.07
N ASP A 31 0.44 -8.59 1.69
CA ASP A 31 -0.95 -8.17 1.54
C ASP A 31 -1.70 -8.48 2.82
N ILE A 32 -2.25 -7.45 3.47
CA ILE A 32 -2.95 -7.56 4.75
C ILE A 32 -4.42 -7.23 4.52
N ASP A 33 -5.27 -8.26 4.54
CA ASP A 33 -6.71 -8.10 4.38
C ASP A 33 -7.33 -7.58 5.69
N VAL A 34 -7.97 -6.42 5.63
CA VAL A 34 -8.62 -5.80 6.79
C VAL A 34 -10.14 -5.91 6.76
N SER A 35 -10.70 -6.64 5.78
CA SER A 35 -12.15 -6.68 5.56
C SER A 35 -12.90 -7.37 6.70
N ARG A 36 -12.26 -8.30 7.40
CA ARG A 36 -12.89 -9.09 8.45
C ARG A 36 -12.31 -8.84 9.84
N ASP A 37 -11.43 -7.86 9.97
CA ASP A 37 -10.76 -7.61 11.24
C ASP A 37 -10.76 -6.10 11.53
N PRO A 38 -11.74 -5.61 12.30
CA PRO A 38 -11.80 -4.19 12.66
C PRO A 38 -10.56 -3.71 13.42
N ALA A 39 -9.91 -4.59 14.19
CA ALA A 39 -8.70 -4.23 14.93
C ALA A 39 -7.54 -3.98 13.96
N LEU A 40 -7.40 -4.81 12.93
CA LEU A 40 -6.39 -4.58 11.87
C LEU A 40 -6.68 -3.28 11.11
N ARG A 41 -7.94 -3.01 10.82
CA ARG A 41 -8.30 -1.75 10.14
C ARG A 41 -8.01 -0.54 11.00
N ALA A 42 -8.26 -0.61 12.29
CA ALA A 42 -7.92 0.46 13.23
C ALA A 42 -6.42 0.67 13.29
N ALA A 43 -5.64 -0.41 13.34
CA ALA A 43 -4.17 -0.34 13.33
C ALA A 43 -3.66 0.30 12.03
N MET A 44 -4.22 -0.08 10.89
CA MET A 44 -3.91 0.54 9.60
C MET A 44 -4.16 2.06 9.66
N THR A 45 -5.32 2.47 10.12
CA THR A 45 -5.70 3.88 10.19
C THR A 45 -4.73 4.66 11.07
N GLN A 46 -4.33 4.09 12.20
CA GLN A 46 -3.37 4.72 13.09
C GLN A 46 -2.00 4.87 12.43
N ARG A 47 -1.51 3.82 11.78
CA ARG A 47 -0.24 3.86 11.05
C ARG A 47 -0.29 4.84 9.88
N ALA A 48 -1.45 4.97 9.23
CA ALA A 48 -1.67 5.85 8.07
C ALA A 48 -2.03 7.28 8.48
N GLN A 49 -1.78 7.66 9.73
CA GLN A 49 -2.00 9.01 10.24
C GLN A 49 -3.45 9.48 10.09
N GLY A 50 -4.39 8.57 10.34
CA GLY A 50 -5.82 8.85 10.30
C GLY A 50 -6.53 8.50 9.00
N ARG A 51 -5.82 8.08 7.97
CA ARG A 51 -6.44 7.68 6.70
C ARG A 51 -7.10 6.31 6.85
N ARG A 52 -8.37 6.22 6.46
CA ARG A 52 -9.20 5.02 6.66
C ARG A 52 -9.44 4.22 5.40
N THR A 53 -9.09 4.77 4.25
CA THR A 53 -9.35 4.13 2.95
C THR A 53 -8.36 3.02 2.66
N VAL A 54 -8.77 2.09 1.80
CA VAL A 54 -7.88 1.08 1.26
C VAL A 54 -7.68 1.33 -0.24
N PRO A 55 -6.52 1.02 -0.81
CA PRO A 55 -5.36 0.47 -0.12
C PRO A 55 -4.61 1.52 0.72
N GLN A 56 -3.87 1.06 1.73
CA GLN A 56 -2.86 1.87 2.42
C GLN A 56 -1.53 1.15 2.31
N ILE A 57 -0.51 1.83 1.80
CA ILE A 57 0.76 1.24 1.42
C ILE A 57 1.87 1.80 2.30
N PHE A 58 2.76 0.91 2.74
CA PHE A 58 3.90 1.26 3.59
C PHE A 58 5.17 0.71 2.97
N ILE A 59 6.18 1.55 2.83
CA ILE A 59 7.50 1.15 2.36
C ILE A 59 8.48 1.38 3.52
N ASP A 60 9.09 0.30 3.98
CA ASP A 60 10.01 0.33 5.14
C ASP A 60 9.35 1.00 6.36
N GLY A 61 8.06 0.73 6.57
CA GLY A 61 7.28 1.30 7.66
C GLY A 61 6.80 2.73 7.44
N THR A 62 7.18 3.38 6.35
CA THR A 62 6.77 4.75 6.03
C THR A 62 5.45 4.73 5.26
N PRO A 63 4.42 5.45 5.72
CA PRO A 63 3.15 5.51 4.99
C PRO A 63 3.30 6.28 3.68
N ILE A 64 2.90 5.64 2.58
CA ILE A 64 2.95 6.22 1.24
C ILE A 64 1.59 6.80 0.87
N GLY A 65 0.53 6.18 1.34
CA GLY A 65 -0.84 6.52 0.99
C GLY A 65 -1.51 5.42 0.20
N GLY A 66 -2.42 5.79 -0.69
CA GLY A 66 -3.21 4.86 -1.47
C GLY A 66 -2.66 4.61 -2.87
N CYS A 67 -3.54 4.06 -3.71
CA CYS A 67 -3.20 3.71 -5.09
C CYS A 67 -2.73 4.92 -5.90
N ASP A 68 -3.45 6.04 -5.80
CA ASP A 68 -3.10 7.25 -6.55
C ASP A 68 -1.73 7.79 -6.11
N ASP A 69 -1.44 7.75 -4.82
CA ASP A 69 -0.15 8.18 -4.29
C ASP A 69 0.98 7.31 -4.82
N LEU A 70 0.76 5.99 -4.86
CA LEU A 70 1.74 5.04 -5.38
C LEU A 70 2.04 5.31 -6.85
N HIS A 71 1.00 5.48 -7.66
CA HIS A 71 1.16 5.74 -9.09
C HIS A 71 1.83 7.09 -9.36
N ALA A 72 1.53 8.11 -8.55
CA ALA A 72 2.17 9.41 -8.66
C ALA A 72 3.67 9.33 -8.37
N LEU A 73 4.06 8.60 -7.34
CA LEU A 73 5.46 8.38 -7.03
C LEU A 73 6.18 7.66 -8.17
N ASP A 74 5.53 6.67 -8.76
CA ASP A 74 6.11 5.94 -9.90
C ASP A 74 6.27 6.86 -11.11
N TYR A 75 5.25 7.62 -11.43
CA TYR A 75 5.28 8.56 -12.55
C TYR A 75 6.40 9.60 -12.38
N ASP A 76 6.62 10.08 -11.17
CA ASP A 76 7.64 11.08 -10.87
C ASP A 76 9.04 10.48 -10.74
N GLY A 77 9.20 9.18 -10.91
CA GLY A 77 10.50 8.51 -10.77
C GLY A 77 11.01 8.41 -9.34
N LYS A 78 10.12 8.60 -8.35
CA LYS A 78 10.48 8.59 -6.92
C LYS A 78 10.27 7.24 -6.26
N LEU A 79 9.46 6.36 -6.87
CA LEU A 79 9.12 5.09 -6.27
C LEU A 79 10.30 4.13 -6.21
N ASP A 80 11.01 3.97 -7.31
CA ASP A 80 12.15 3.04 -7.37
C ASP A 80 13.24 3.37 -6.34
N PRO A 81 13.65 4.65 -6.15
CA PRO A 81 14.59 4.98 -5.08
C PRO A 81 14.07 4.65 -3.68
N MET A 82 12.77 4.78 -3.44
CA MET A 82 12.17 4.44 -2.15
C MET A 82 12.20 2.96 -1.87
N LEU A 83 12.11 2.13 -2.91
CA LEU A 83 12.13 0.68 -2.81
C LEU A 83 13.54 0.11 -2.66
N ALA A 84 14.51 0.82 -3.14
CA ALA A 84 15.92 0.42 -3.06
C ALA A 84 16.44 0.47 -1.60
#